data_e89e9aabc92b195926036c9dbef99adc
#
_entry.id   e89e9aabc92b195926036c9dbef99adc
#
_cell.length_a   1.000
_cell.length_b   1.000
_cell.length_c   1.000
_cell.angle_alpha   90.00
_cell.angle_beta   90.00
_cell.angle_gamma   90.00
#
_symmetry.space_group_name_H-M   'P 1'
#
loop_
_entity.id
_entity.type
_entity.pdbx_description
1 polymer ?
#
loop_
_entity_poly.entity_id
_entity_poly.type
_entity_poly.pdbx_seq_one_letter_code
_entity_poly.pdbx_strand_id
1 'polypeptide(L)'
;MHSKVVIIGSGPAGYTAAIYAARAMLEPVMIAGTQPGGQLTITTDVENYPGFADVIQGPWLMEQMKAQAEHVGTKMVSDVIVEVDFERRPFTLKGDSGKVYTADSVIVATGAQARWLGLPSESKFQGFGVSACATCDGFFYREKHVLVVGGGNTAVEEALFLTNFASKVTVIHRRSEFRAERILQDRLFKHPKIEVRWNTELADITGTNMPPSVTGAVLRNTLTGETESLPIDGIFVAIGHTPSTAIFSGKLDMKPGGYLQVKPGTTQTNVPGVYAAGDVTDDVFRQAVTAAGMGCMAALEAERFLAEEHLAEAAE
;
A
#
# COMPACT_ATOMS: atom_id res chain seq x y z
N MET A 1 22.33 14.87 10.28
CA MET A 1 21.32 15.95 10.31
C MET A 1 20.33 15.59 11.38
N HIS A 2 20.06 16.49 12.33
CA HIS A 2 19.09 16.28 13.41
C HIS A 2 17.76 16.96 13.10
N SER A 3 16.64 16.36 13.54
CA SER A 3 15.27 16.91 13.51
C SER A 3 14.47 16.38 14.68
N LYS A 4 13.51 17.16 15.21
CA LYS A 4 12.56 16.68 16.24
C LYS A 4 11.80 15.46 15.77
N VAL A 5 11.33 15.48 14.51
CA VAL A 5 10.57 14.37 13.91
C VAL A 5 11.16 14.01 12.55
N VAL A 6 11.52 12.74 12.37
CA VAL A 6 11.83 12.18 11.05
C VAL A 6 10.71 11.26 10.61
N ILE A 7 10.25 11.45 9.37
CA ILE A 7 9.20 10.64 8.73
C ILE A 7 9.86 9.81 7.63
N ILE A 8 9.70 8.49 7.66
CA ILE A 8 10.25 7.57 6.67
C ILE A 8 9.13 7.13 5.73
N GLY A 9 9.19 7.60 4.49
CA GLY A 9 8.19 7.31 3.44
C GLY A 9 7.30 8.49 3.12
N SER A 10 6.91 8.60 1.85
CA SER A 10 6.21 9.73 1.25
C SER A 10 4.88 9.38 0.58
N GLY A 11 4.24 8.28 1.02
CA GLY A 11 2.87 7.99 0.66
C GLY A 11 1.85 8.89 1.38
N PRO A 12 0.53 8.64 1.24
CA PRO A 12 -0.50 9.42 1.90
C PRO A 12 -0.34 9.53 3.43
N ALA A 13 0.10 8.46 4.09
CA ALA A 13 0.40 8.48 5.52
C ALA A 13 1.55 9.45 5.85
N GLY A 14 2.67 9.35 5.10
CA GLY A 14 3.85 10.18 5.33
C GLY A 14 3.58 11.65 5.07
N TYR A 15 2.98 12.01 3.93
CA TYR A 15 2.64 13.41 3.65
C TYR A 15 1.67 13.99 4.67
N THR A 16 0.65 13.22 5.08
CA THR A 16 -0.28 13.70 6.11
C THR A 16 0.43 13.89 7.45
N ALA A 17 1.26 12.94 7.87
CA ALA A 17 2.07 13.09 9.08
C ALA A 17 2.96 14.35 9.01
N ALA A 18 3.60 14.59 7.87
CA ALA A 18 4.45 15.75 7.64
C ALA A 18 3.68 17.08 7.77
N ILE A 19 2.49 17.16 7.17
CA ILE A 19 1.62 18.33 7.25
C ILE A 19 1.27 18.64 8.70
N TYR A 20 0.82 17.63 9.46
CA TYR A 20 0.42 17.82 10.85
C TYR A 20 1.61 18.14 11.77
N ALA A 21 2.73 17.45 11.63
CA ALA A 21 3.95 17.73 12.41
C ALA A 21 4.52 19.13 12.13
N ALA A 22 4.53 19.58 10.85
CA ALA A 22 4.97 20.91 10.49
C ALA A 22 4.05 22.00 11.07
N ARG A 23 2.74 21.79 11.03
CA ARG A 23 1.76 22.71 11.64
C ARG A 23 1.87 22.76 13.17
N ALA A 24 2.36 21.69 13.81
CA ALA A 24 2.70 21.65 15.23
C ALA A 24 4.09 22.24 15.54
N MET A 25 4.75 22.90 14.58
CA MET A 25 6.07 23.52 14.72
C MET A 25 7.19 22.53 15.11
N LEU A 26 7.06 21.27 14.66
CA LEU A 26 8.06 20.22 14.95
C LEU A 26 9.18 20.15 13.90
N GLU A 27 9.12 21.00 12.86
CA GLU A 27 10.15 21.09 11.81
C GLU A 27 10.51 19.71 11.20
N PRO A 28 9.50 18.93 10.72
CA PRO A 28 9.74 17.57 10.33
C PRO A 28 10.66 17.46 9.11
N VAL A 29 11.48 16.41 9.12
CA VAL A 29 12.24 15.95 7.97
C VAL A 29 11.59 14.69 7.42
N MET A 30 11.19 14.70 6.15
CA MET A 30 10.68 13.53 5.47
C MET A 30 11.73 12.93 4.53
N ILE A 31 11.98 11.63 4.69
CA ILE A 31 12.83 10.85 3.79
C ILE A 31 11.92 10.13 2.80
N ALA A 32 11.99 10.52 1.53
CA ALA A 32 10.99 10.16 0.51
C ALA A 32 10.95 8.67 0.15
N GLY A 33 12.05 7.95 0.29
CA GLY A 33 12.14 6.54 -0.11
C GLY A 33 12.42 6.37 -1.61
N THR A 34 12.32 5.13 -2.11
CA THR A 34 12.61 4.76 -3.51
C THR A 34 11.53 5.20 -4.48
N GLN A 35 10.28 5.34 -4.00
CA GLN A 35 9.12 5.72 -4.81
C GLN A 35 8.41 6.90 -4.14
N PRO A 36 8.84 8.15 -4.39
CA PRO A 36 8.17 9.33 -3.84
C PRO A 36 6.69 9.40 -4.26
N GLY A 37 5.78 9.54 -3.28
CA GLY A 37 4.34 9.47 -3.48
C GLY A 37 3.73 8.07 -3.27
N GLY A 38 4.55 7.01 -3.22
CA GLY A 38 4.11 5.64 -2.93
C GLY A 38 3.22 5.04 -4.02
N GLN A 39 2.34 4.12 -3.64
CA GLN A 39 1.54 3.31 -4.57
C GLN A 39 0.57 4.13 -5.44
N LEU A 40 0.12 5.28 -4.99
CA LEU A 40 -0.77 6.15 -5.80
C LEU A 40 -0.07 6.74 -7.03
N THR A 41 1.26 6.76 -7.10
CA THR A 41 1.97 7.25 -8.29
C THR A 41 1.92 6.28 -9.47
N ILE A 42 1.55 5.03 -9.25
CA ILE A 42 1.34 4.00 -10.29
C ILE A 42 -0.14 3.70 -10.51
N THR A 43 -1.04 4.41 -9.84
CA THR A 43 -2.50 4.35 -10.03
C THR A 43 -2.91 5.46 -11.00
N THR A 44 -3.90 5.21 -11.85
CA THR A 44 -4.46 6.21 -12.76
C THR A 44 -5.57 7.00 -12.08
N ASP A 45 -6.81 6.57 -12.26
CA ASP A 45 -7.99 7.24 -11.76
C ASP A 45 -8.25 6.94 -10.28
N VAL A 46 -8.56 7.97 -9.51
CA VAL A 46 -8.89 7.90 -8.08
C VAL A 46 -10.22 8.59 -7.85
N GLU A 47 -11.23 7.83 -7.43
CA GLU A 47 -12.59 8.32 -7.14
C GLU A 47 -12.98 8.17 -5.65
N ASN A 48 -12.15 7.48 -4.87
CA ASN A 48 -12.45 7.09 -3.49
C ASN A 48 -11.64 7.85 -2.44
N TYR A 49 -10.93 8.93 -2.83
CA TYR A 49 -10.30 9.85 -1.89
C TYR A 49 -11.21 11.06 -1.65
N PRO A 50 -11.72 11.28 -0.42
CA PRO A 50 -12.70 12.33 -0.15
C PRO A 50 -12.13 13.73 -0.40
N GLY A 51 -12.98 14.65 -0.87
CA GLY A 51 -12.66 16.05 -1.10
C GLY A 51 -12.67 16.47 -2.57
N PHE A 52 -12.84 15.50 -3.49
CA PHE A 52 -12.90 15.75 -4.93
C PHE A 52 -14.22 15.20 -5.48
N ALA A 53 -14.96 16.06 -6.21
CA ALA A 53 -16.22 15.67 -6.84
C ALA A 53 -16.00 14.91 -8.16
N ASP A 54 -14.93 15.28 -8.87
CA ASP A 54 -14.55 14.67 -10.12
C ASP A 54 -13.43 13.64 -9.92
N VAL A 55 -13.24 12.77 -10.90
CA VAL A 55 -12.12 11.82 -10.96
C VAL A 55 -10.80 12.57 -10.98
N ILE A 56 -9.88 12.18 -10.12
CA ILE A 56 -8.53 12.72 -10.07
C ILE A 56 -7.50 11.63 -10.41
N GLN A 57 -6.30 12.05 -10.79
CA GLN A 57 -5.20 11.13 -11.05
C GLN A 57 -4.36 10.91 -9.79
N GLY A 58 -3.99 9.64 -9.52
CA GLY A 58 -3.17 9.30 -8.36
C GLY A 58 -1.86 10.09 -8.27
N PRO A 59 -1.05 10.19 -9.36
CA PRO A 59 0.16 11.02 -9.35
C PRO A 59 -0.12 12.49 -9.03
N TRP A 60 -1.17 13.06 -9.59
CA TRP A 60 -1.57 14.45 -9.32
C TRP A 60 -1.92 14.64 -7.83
N LEU A 61 -2.69 13.72 -7.23
CA LEU A 61 -3.00 13.80 -5.80
C LEU A 61 -1.73 13.80 -4.95
N MET A 62 -0.76 12.96 -5.29
CA MET A 62 0.51 12.89 -4.55
C MET A 62 1.36 14.18 -4.71
N GLU A 63 1.31 14.81 -5.88
CA GLU A 63 1.95 16.12 -6.08
C GLU A 63 1.27 17.21 -5.22
N GLN A 64 -0.07 17.20 -5.12
CA GLN A 64 -0.79 18.14 -4.25
C GLN A 64 -0.43 17.93 -2.77
N MET A 65 -0.40 16.69 -2.29
CA MET A 65 -0.04 16.39 -0.91
C MET A 65 1.42 16.76 -0.60
N LYS A 66 2.33 16.52 -1.55
CA LYS A 66 3.72 16.96 -1.45
C LYS A 66 3.83 18.47 -1.33
N ALA A 67 3.22 19.19 -2.29
CA ALA A 67 3.23 20.66 -2.29
C ALA A 67 2.64 21.24 -1.00
N GLN A 68 1.58 20.64 -0.46
CA GLN A 68 1.01 21.04 0.81
C GLN A 68 1.99 20.82 1.98
N ALA A 69 2.67 19.68 2.04
CA ALA A 69 3.68 19.39 3.07
C ALA A 69 4.86 20.38 3.01
N GLU A 70 5.35 20.68 1.82
CA GLU A 70 6.41 21.68 1.60
C GLU A 70 5.94 23.09 1.99
N HIS A 71 4.72 23.47 1.60
CA HIS A 71 4.13 24.79 1.91
C HIS A 71 4.05 25.07 3.42
N VAL A 72 3.76 24.07 4.23
CA VAL A 72 3.68 24.21 5.69
C VAL A 72 5.05 24.05 6.38
N GLY A 73 6.14 23.84 5.64
CA GLY A 73 7.50 23.87 6.15
C GLY A 73 8.16 22.50 6.37
N THR A 74 7.60 21.41 5.83
CA THR A 74 8.28 20.10 5.85
C THR A 74 9.54 20.14 4.98
N LYS A 75 10.66 19.67 5.53
CA LYS A 75 11.89 19.49 4.75
C LYS A 75 11.89 18.13 4.08
N MET A 76 11.80 18.12 2.74
CA MET A 76 11.86 16.91 1.94
C MET A 76 13.30 16.51 1.63
N VAL A 77 13.62 15.22 1.78
CA VAL A 77 14.94 14.66 1.46
C VAL A 77 14.77 13.45 0.54
N SER A 78 15.43 13.53 -0.63
CA SER A 78 15.55 12.40 -1.55
C SER A 78 16.66 11.47 -1.07
N ASP A 79 16.28 10.48 -0.27
CA ASP A 79 17.15 9.43 0.24
C ASP A 79 16.31 8.19 0.59
N VAL A 80 16.95 7.09 0.89
CA VAL A 80 16.32 5.83 1.33
C VAL A 80 16.95 5.41 2.64
N ILE A 81 16.15 5.19 3.69
CA ILE A 81 16.68 4.66 4.95
C ILE A 81 16.93 3.17 4.77
N VAL A 82 18.16 2.76 5.05
CA VAL A 82 18.63 1.38 4.94
C VAL A 82 18.93 0.72 6.29
N GLU A 83 19.09 1.53 7.32
CA GLU A 83 19.37 1.05 8.69
C GLU A 83 18.79 2.02 9.71
N VAL A 84 18.28 1.49 10.83
CA VAL A 84 17.78 2.28 11.96
C VAL A 84 18.33 1.73 13.27
N ASP A 85 18.53 2.64 14.23
CA ASP A 85 18.85 2.31 15.62
C ASP A 85 17.85 3.05 16.53
N PHE A 86 17.07 2.28 17.28
CA PHE A 86 16.04 2.77 18.19
C PHE A 86 16.35 2.46 19.67
N GLU A 87 17.58 2.02 19.98
CA GLU A 87 17.97 1.69 21.36
C GLU A 87 18.16 2.93 22.23
N ARG A 88 18.55 4.04 21.62
CA ARG A 88 18.84 5.31 22.32
C ARG A 88 18.28 6.50 21.57
N ARG A 89 17.84 7.52 22.30
CA ARG A 89 17.48 8.82 21.75
C ARG A 89 18.66 9.81 21.88
N PRO A 90 18.84 10.70 20.87
CA PRO A 90 18.07 10.77 19.62
C PRO A 90 18.28 9.50 18.77
N PHE A 91 17.19 8.98 18.19
CA PHE A 91 17.21 7.82 17.30
C PHE A 91 18.11 8.08 16.09
N THR A 92 18.76 7.03 15.60
CA THR A 92 19.69 7.15 14.47
C THR A 92 19.15 6.39 13.26
N LEU A 93 19.16 7.06 12.10
CA LEU A 93 18.74 6.50 10.81
C LEU A 93 19.85 6.74 9.78
N LYS A 94 20.20 5.71 9.03
CA LYS A 94 21.23 5.78 8.01
C LYS A 94 20.61 5.70 6.63
N GLY A 95 20.90 6.70 5.82
CA GLY A 95 20.49 6.75 4.42
C GLY A 95 21.42 5.92 3.52
N ASP A 96 20.89 5.45 2.39
CA ASP A 96 21.65 4.79 1.31
C ASP A 96 22.74 5.72 0.74
N SER A 97 22.50 7.03 0.76
CA SER A 97 23.50 8.05 0.42
C SER A 97 24.70 8.10 1.39
N GLY A 98 24.70 7.32 2.47
CA GLY A 98 25.68 7.37 3.55
C GLY A 98 25.45 8.48 4.59
N LYS A 99 24.43 9.32 4.40
CA LYS A 99 24.06 10.35 5.38
C LYS A 99 23.44 9.71 6.62
N VAL A 100 23.70 10.32 7.79
CA VAL A 100 23.10 9.94 9.06
C VAL A 100 22.11 11.02 9.48
N TYR A 101 20.91 10.59 9.82
CA TYR A 101 19.84 11.40 10.37
C TYR A 101 19.62 11.01 11.83
N THR A 102 19.35 11.98 12.68
CA THR A 102 18.98 11.73 14.08
C THR A 102 17.63 12.40 14.38
N ALA A 103 16.84 11.77 15.22
CA ALA A 103 15.49 12.23 15.54
C ALA A 103 15.12 11.96 17.00
N ASP A 104 14.36 12.86 17.60
CA ASP A 104 13.79 12.66 18.94
C ASP A 104 12.52 11.76 18.84
N SER A 105 11.83 11.82 17.70
CA SER A 105 10.70 10.94 17.36
C SER A 105 10.76 10.51 15.89
N VAL A 106 10.26 9.30 15.58
CA VAL A 106 10.23 8.74 14.23
C VAL A 106 8.84 8.25 13.86
N ILE A 107 8.38 8.61 12.66
CA ILE A 107 7.14 8.08 12.08
C ILE A 107 7.50 7.19 10.89
N VAL A 108 7.20 5.90 11.00
CA VAL A 108 7.38 4.91 9.94
C VAL A 108 6.14 4.89 9.05
N ALA A 109 6.27 5.32 7.80
CA ALA A 109 5.21 5.39 6.79
C ALA A 109 5.66 4.75 5.46
N THR A 110 6.43 3.66 5.55
CA THR A 110 7.09 3.00 4.40
C THR A 110 6.15 2.19 3.52
N GLY A 111 4.89 2.00 3.95
CA GLY A 111 3.83 1.37 3.19
C GLY A 111 4.02 -0.13 2.97
N ALA A 112 3.29 -0.66 1.98
CA ALA A 112 3.37 -2.03 1.51
C ALA A 112 3.33 -2.06 -0.01
N GLN A 113 3.93 -3.09 -0.60
CA GLN A 113 3.98 -3.31 -2.04
C GLN A 113 3.03 -4.45 -2.42
N ALA A 114 2.21 -4.25 -3.44
CA ALA A 114 1.49 -5.36 -4.04
C ALA A 114 2.47 -6.39 -4.58
N ARG A 115 2.12 -7.67 -4.44
CA ARG A 115 2.88 -8.74 -5.08
C ARG A 115 2.41 -8.91 -6.50
N TRP A 116 3.36 -8.96 -7.40
CA TRP A 116 3.14 -9.16 -8.82
C TRP A 116 3.62 -10.54 -9.26
N LEU A 117 3.13 -11.01 -10.40
CA LEU A 117 3.55 -12.30 -10.99
C LEU A 117 4.93 -12.21 -11.64
N GLY A 118 5.36 -10.99 -11.98
CA GLY A 118 6.65 -10.74 -12.65
C GLY A 118 6.62 -10.97 -14.15
N LEU A 119 5.44 -10.94 -14.77
CA LEU A 119 5.31 -11.06 -16.22
C LEU A 119 5.65 -9.70 -16.87
N PRO A 120 6.41 -9.68 -17.98
CA PRO A 120 6.68 -8.43 -18.71
C PRO A 120 5.41 -7.72 -19.16
N SER A 121 4.39 -8.46 -19.61
CA SER A 121 3.09 -7.92 -19.99
C SER A 121 2.30 -7.35 -18.80
N GLU A 122 2.45 -7.92 -17.60
CA GLU A 122 1.85 -7.39 -16.38
C GLU A 122 2.30 -5.94 -16.13
N SER A 123 3.62 -5.69 -16.12
CA SER A 123 4.17 -4.35 -15.92
C SER A 123 3.72 -3.35 -16.98
N LYS A 124 3.52 -3.79 -18.23
CA LYS A 124 3.06 -2.95 -19.34
C LYS A 124 1.64 -2.46 -19.16
N PHE A 125 0.77 -3.28 -18.56
CA PHE A 125 -0.65 -2.99 -18.43
C PHE A 125 -1.07 -2.58 -17.00
N GLN A 126 -0.12 -2.39 -16.07
CA GLN A 126 -0.42 -1.83 -14.74
C GLN A 126 -1.08 -0.45 -14.88
N GLY A 127 -2.25 -0.27 -14.27
CA GLY A 127 -3.09 0.92 -14.41
C GLY A 127 -3.87 1.02 -15.74
N PHE A 128 -3.62 0.11 -16.69
CA PHE A 128 -4.27 0.07 -18.02
C PHE A 128 -5.01 -1.26 -18.25
N GLY A 129 -5.58 -1.81 -17.20
CA GLY A 129 -6.29 -3.07 -17.24
C GLY A 129 -5.74 -4.13 -16.31
N VAL A 130 -4.56 -3.92 -15.69
CA VAL A 130 -4.01 -4.76 -14.62
C VAL A 130 -3.97 -3.98 -13.33
N SER A 131 -4.63 -4.50 -12.29
CA SER A 131 -4.77 -3.93 -10.96
C SER A 131 -4.41 -4.93 -9.87
N ALA A 132 -4.10 -4.46 -8.67
CA ALA A 132 -3.95 -5.26 -7.46
C ALA A 132 -4.92 -4.82 -6.34
N CYS A 133 -5.98 -4.07 -6.68
CA CYS A 133 -6.94 -3.53 -5.73
C CYS A 133 -8.35 -3.46 -6.34
N ALA A 134 -9.19 -4.44 -6.05
CA ALA A 134 -10.57 -4.44 -6.55
C ALA A 134 -11.40 -3.27 -5.97
N THR A 135 -11.15 -2.88 -4.73
CA THR A 135 -11.84 -1.76 -4.07
C THR A 135 -11.50 -0.42 -4.72
N CYS A 136 -10.29 -0.29 -5.30
CA CYS A 136 -9.86 0.91 -5.98
C CYS A 136 -10.45 0.99 -7.39
N ASP A 137 -10.32 -0.08 -8.16
CA ASP A 137 -10.49 -0.05 -9.62
C ASP A 137 -11.74 -0.80 -10.12
N GLY A 138 -12.42 -1.56 -9.25
CA GLY A 138 -13.55 -2.42 -9.65
C GLY A 138 -14.69 -1.67 -10.34
N PHE A 139 -14.92 -0.42 -9.98
CA PHE A 139 -15.95 0.42 -10.59
C PHE A 139 -15.77 0.63 -12.10
N PHE A 140 -14.52 0.70 -12.60
CA PHE A 140 -14.22 0.88 -14.03
C PHE A 140 -14.54 -0.34 -14.90
N TYR A 141 -14.88 -1.47 -14.25
CA TYR A 141 -15.19 -2.74 -14.92
C TYR A 141 -16.67 -3.09 -14.90
N ARG A 142 -17.55 -2.08 -14.88
CA ARG A 142 -18.99 -2.28 -15.00
C ARG A 142 -19.35 -3.00 -16.30
N GLU A 143 -20.21 -4.05 -16.18
CA GLU A 143 -20.68 -4.90 -17.29
C GLU A 143 -19.54 -5.57 -18.11
N LYS A 144 -18.32 -5.62 -17.56
CA LYS A 144 -17.15 -6.22 -18.20
C LYS A 144 -16.84 -7.59 -17.63
N HIS A 145 -16.03 -8.36 -18.35
CA HIS A 145 -15.49 -9.63 -17.90
C HIS A 145 -14.09 -9.43 -17.31
N VAL A 146 -13.90 -9.79 -16.05
CA VAL A 146 -12.61 -9.63 -15.35
C VAL A 146 -12.04 -10.96 -14.88
N LEU A 147 -10.72 -11.01 -14.78
CA LEU A 147 -9.94 -12.13 -14.26
C LEU A 147 -9.38 -11.77 -12.89
N VAL A 148 -9.53 -12.67 -11.90
CA VAL A 148 -8.86 -12.57 -10.60
C VAL A 148 -7.83 -13.68 -10.48
N VAL A 149 -6.61 -13.31 -10.13
CA VAL A 149 -5.48 -14.24 -9.97
C VAL A 149 -5.18 -14.39 -8.49
N GLY A 150 -5.42 -15.56 -7.92
CA GLY A 150 -5.12 -15.80 -6.51
C GLY A 150 -5.87 -16.98 -5.92
N GLY A 151 -5.77 -17.18 -4.59
CA GLY A 151 -6.42 -18.31 -3.92
C GLY A 151 -6.38 -18.20 -2.38
N GLY A 152 -6.05 -17.04 -1.85
CA GLY A 152 -6.21 -16.67 -0.43
C GLY A 152 -7.47 -15.87 -0.18
N ASN A 153 -7.71 -15.45 1.06
CA ASN A 153 -8.86 -14.62 1.44
C ASN A 153 -9.00 -13.41 0.52
N THR A 154 -7.94 -12.65 0.31
CA THR A 154 -7.94 -11.46 -0.55
C THR A 154 -8.50 -11.74 -1.96
N ALA A 155 -8.07 -12.84 -2.60
CA ALA A 155 -8.55 -13.17 -3.94
C ALA A 155 -10.05 -13.50 -3.97
N VAL A 156 -10.53 -14.20 -2.95
CA VAL A 156 -11.95 -14.56 -2.84
C VAL A 156 -12.80 -13.34 -2.51
N GLU A 157 -12.35 -12.48 -1.60
CA GLU A 157 -13.01 -11.23 -1.23
C GLU A 157 -13.07 -10.25 -2.41
N GLU A 158 -11.95 -10.07 -3.13
CA GLU A 158 -11.91 -9.22 -4.32
C GLU A 158 -12.80 -9.75 -5.45
N ALA A 159 -12.81 -11.08 -5.67
CA ALA A 159 -13.70 -11.68 -6.66
C ALA A 159 -15.19 -11.44 -6.33
N LEU A 160 -15.56 -11.61 -5.05
CA LEU A 160 -16.92 -11.32 -4.58
C LEU A 160 -17.25 -9.84 -4.73
N PHE A 161 -16.35 -8.94 -4.37
CA PHE A 161 -16.53 -7.50 -4.49
C PHE A 161 -16.76 -7.08 -5.96
N LEU A 162 -15.95 -7.60 -6.88
CA LEU A 162 -16.05 -7.31 -8.31
C LEU A 162 -17.39 -7.71 -8.92
N THR A 163 -18.11 -8.67 -8.34
CA THR A 163 -19.46 -9.05 -8.82
C THR A 163 -20.49 -7.93 -8.73
N ASN A 164 -20.25 -6.90 -7.91
CA ASN A 164 -21.10 -5.72 -7.82
C ASN A 164 -21.06 -4.89 -9.12
N PHE A 165 -20.00 -5.02 -9.90
CA PHE A 165 -19.77 -4.23 -11.11
C PHE A 165 -19.70 -5.10 -12.36
N ALA A 166 -18.83 -6.09 -12.36
CA ALA A 166 -18.56 -6.94 -13.51
C ALA A 166 -19.78 -7.78 -13.92
N SER A 167 -19.89 -8.06 -15.22
CA SER A 167 -20.86 -9.03 -15.74
C SER A 167 -20.42 -10.47 -15.45
N LYS A 168 -19.11 -10.72 -15.45
CA LYS A 168 -18.51 -12.02 -15.16
C LYS A 168 -17.16 -11.84 -14.45
N VAL A 169 -16.87 -12.71 -13.48
CA VAL A 169 -15.58 -12.81 -12.80
C VAL A 169 -15.04 -14.22 -12.96
N THR A 170 -13.90 -14.37 -13.60
CA THR A 170 -13.17 -15.64 -13.66
C THR A 170 -12.05 -15.62 -12.63
N VAL A 171 -12.04 -16.57 -11.70
CA VAL A 171 -10.96 -16.71 -10.72
C VAL A 171 -10.07 -17.84 -11.15
N ILE A 172 -8.77 -17.57 -11.30
CA ILE A 172 -7.79 -18.62 -11.58
C ILE A 172 -6.92 -18.90 -10.36
N HIS A 173 -6.68 -20.17 -10.12
CA HIS A 173 -5.77 -20.60 -9.07
C HIS A 173 -4.88 -21.73 -9.54
N ARG A 174 -3.56 -21.60 -9.26
CA ARG A 174 -2.53 -22.56 -9.71
C ARG A 174 -2.58 -23.93 -9.03
N ARG A 175 -3.46 -24.12 -8.05
CA ARG A 175 -3.70 -25.39 -7.32
C ARG A 175 -5.14 -25.84 -7.48
N SER A 176 -5.45 -27.03 -6.95
CA SER A 176 -6.80 -27.62 -7.00
C SER A 176 -7.74 -27.16 -5.89
N GLU A 177 -7.26 -26.33 -4.95
CA GLU A 177 -8.05 -25.83 -3.82
C GLU A 177 -7.58 -24.46 -3.36
N PHE A 178 -8.49 -23.63 -2.84
CA PHE A 178 -8.18 -22.37 -2.20
C PHE A 178 -7.62 -22.56 -0.79
N ARG A 179 -6.83 -21.56 -0.35
CA ARG A 179 -6.40 -21.42 1.05
C ARG A 179 -7.28 -20.44 1.84
N ALA A 180 -8.26 -19.85 1.17
CA ALA A 180 -9.23 -18.93 1.77
C ALA A 180 -10.11 -19.65 2.80
N GLU A 181 -10.73 -18.89 3.70
CA GLU A 181 -11.69 -19.41 4.68
C GLU A 181 -12.89 -20.06 3.98
N ARG A 182 -13.38 -21.15 4.55
CA ARG A 182 -14.47 -21.95 3.94
C ARG A 182 -15.75 -21.15 3.73
N ILE A 183 -16.07 -20.25 4.64
CA ILE A 183 -17.27 -19.39 4.50
C ILE A 183 -17.19 -18.46 3.30
N LEU A 184 -16.00 -17.94 2.98
CA LEU A 184 -15.75 -17.12 1.81
C LEU A 184 -15.82 -17.94 0.52
N GLN A 185 -15.23 -19.16 0.55
CA GLN A 185 -15.31 -20.10 -0.57
C GLN A 185 -16.75 -20.48 -0.87
N ASP A 186 -17.58 -20.79 0.14
CA ASP A 186 -18.98 -21.12 -0.01
C ASP A 186 -19.78 -20.00 -0.69
N ARG A 187 -19.51 -18.76 -0.34
CA ARG A 187 -20.13 -17.58 -0.98
C ARG A 187 -19.72 -17.45 -2.43
N LEU A 188 -18.41 -17.61 -2.70
CA LEU A 188 -17.85 -17.52 -4.04
C LEU A 188 -18.43 -18.61 -4.96
N PHE A 189 -18.48 -19.88 -4.55
CA PHE A 189 -18.98 -20.99 -5.37
C PHE A 189 -20.48 -20.90 -5.65
N LYS A 190 -21.25 -20.24 -4.79
CA LYS A 190 -22.70 -20.02 -4.98
C LYS A 190 -23.01 -18.82 -5.86
N HIS A 191 -22.02 -17.99 -6.18
CA HIS A 191 -22.25 -16.73 -6.88
C HIS A 191 -22.38 -16.95 -8.40
N PRO A 192 -23.50 -16.57 -9.05
CA PRO A 192 -23.77 -16.90 -10.46
C PRO A 192 -22.83 -16.21 -11.47
N LYS A 193 -22.19 -15.11 -11.09
CA LYS A 193 -21.24 -14.40 -11.94
C LYS A 193 -19.81 -14.92 -11.84
N ILE A 194 -19.51 -15.84 -10.91
CA ILE A 194 -18.13 -16.31 -10.66
C ILE A 194 -17.92 -17.69 -11.26
N GLU A 195 -16.85 -17.80 -12.05
CA GLU A 195 -16.30 -19.07 -12.57
C GLU A 195 -14.92 -19.31 -11.96
N VAL A 196 -14.66 -20.50 -11.42
CA VAL A 196 -13.34 -20.86 -10.90
C VAL A 196 -12.65 -21.83 -11.84
N ARG A 197 -11.39 -21.53 -12.18
CA ARG A 197 -10.52 -22.39 -12.96
C ARG A 197 -9.31 -22.84 -12.12
N TRP A 198 -9.31 -24.08 -11.79
CA TRP A 198 -8.27 -24.74 -11.00
C TRP A 198 -7.06 -25.11 -11.85
N ASN A 199 -5.93 -25.30 -11.18
CA ASN A 199 -4.67 -25.69 -11.82
C ASN A 199 -4.34 -24.77 -13.00
N THR A 200 -4.64 -23.49 -12.86
CA THR A 200 -4.52 -22.50 -13.92
C THR A 200 -3.72 -21.30 -13.42
N GLU A 201 -2.76 -20.88 -14.21
CA GLU A 201 -1.97 -19.67 -13.97
C GLU A 201 -2.04 -18.73 -15.16
N LEU A 202 -1.78 -17.45 -14.92
CA LEU A 202 -1.63 -16.44 -15.95
C LEU A 202 -0.24 -16.57 -16.57
N ALA A 203 -0.17 -16.87 -17.86
CA ALA A 203 1.08 -17.00 -18.59
C ALA A 203 1.48 -15.73 -19.33
N ASP A 204 0.48 -14.99 -19.86
CA ASP A 204 0.71 -13.72 -20.56
C ASP A 204 -0.57 -12.88 -20.59
N ILE A 205 -0.41 -11.59 -20.90
CA ILE A 205 -1.51 -10.64 -21.03
C ILE A 205 -1.48 -10.04 -22.42
N THR A 206 -2.64 -10.04 -23.08
CA THR A 206 -2.80 -9.45 -24.40
C THR A 206 -3.58 -8.15 -24.34
N GLY A 207 -3.26 -7.21 -25.22
CA GLY A 207 -3.92 -5.92 -25.22
C GLY A 207 -3.46 -5.00 -26.34
N THR A 208 -4.06 -3.81 -26.40
CA THR A 208 -3.71 -2.74 -27.32
C THR A 208 -2.49 -1.96 -26.84
N ASN A 209 -1.84 -1.22 -27.75
CA ASN A 209 -0.67 -0.42 -27.41
C ASN A 209 -0.98 1.08 -27.31
N MET A 210 -1.94 1.56 -28.09
CA MET A 210 -2.32 2.98 -28.16
C MET A 210 -3.85 3.13 -28.31
N PRO A 211 -4.58 3.56 -27.28
CA PRO A 211 -4.11 3.60 -25.87
C PRO A 211 -3.82 2.18 -25.33
N PRO A 212 -2.96 2.03 -24.31
CA PRO A 212 -2.77 0.76 -23.65
C PRO A 212 -4.10 0.28 -23.04
N SER A 213 -4.46 -0.99 -23.25
CA SER A 213 -5.65 -1.58 -22.63
C SER A 213 -5.58 -3.10 -22.72
N VAL A 214 -5.95 -3.80 -21.66
CA VAL A 214 -6.09 -5.25 -21.66
C VAL A 214 -7.28 -5.67 -22.52
N THR A 215 -7.10 -6.71 -23.35
CA THR A 215 -8.16 -7.32 -24.16
C THR A 215 -8.24 -8.83 -23.98
N GLY A 216 -7.29 -9.43 -23.26
CA GLY A 216 -7.29 -10.87 -23.01
C GLY A 216 -6.14 -11.33 -22.15
N ALA A 217 -6.22 -12.58 -21.75
CA ALA A 217 -5.21 -13.29 -20.98
C ALA A 217 -4.86 -14.60 -21.67
N VAL A 218 -3.59 -14.99 -21.61
CA VAL A 218 -3.14 -16.34 -21.94
C VAL A 218 -3.04 -17.12 -20.64
N LEU A 219 -3.87 -18.13 -20.49
CA LEU A 219 -3.89 -19.01 -19.34
C LEU A 219 -3.12 -20.28 -19.64
N ARG A 220 -2.43 -20.82 -18.64
CA ARG A 220 -1.71 -22.08 -18.72
C ARG A 220 -2.20 -23.04 -17.66
N ASN A 221 -2.56 -24.26 -18.06
CA ASN A 221 -2.84 -25.34 -17.12
C ASN A 221 -1.54 -25.84 -16.50
N THR A 222 -1.46 -25.82 -15.18
CA THR A 222 -0.22 -26.19 -14.43
C THR A 222 0.06 -27.69 -14.43
N LEU A 223 -0.91 -28.54 -14.78
CA LEU A 223 -0.75 -29.99 -14.83
C LEU A 223 -0.39 -30.49 -16.23
N THR A 224 -1.04 -29.95 -17.28
CA THR A 224 -0.85 -30.40 -18.66
C THR A 224 0.13 -29.51 -19.44
N GLY A 225 0.34 -28.27 -19.00
CA GLY A 225 1.12 -27.27 -19.74
C GLY A 225 0.38 -26.63 -20.92
N GLU A 226 -0.85 -27.06 -21.20
CA GLU A 226 -1.66 -26.50 -22.28
C GLU A 226 -2.01 -25.05 -22.01
N THR A 227 -2.05 -24.26 -23.08
CA THR A 227 -2.39 -22.84 -23.02
C THR A 227 -3.69 -22.55 -23.75
N GLU A 228 -4.47 -21.62 -23.23
CA GLU A 228 -5.68 -21.10 -23.87
C GLU A 228 -5.71 -19.57 -23.78
N SER A 229 -6.35 -18.93 -24.74
CA SER A 229 -6.60 -17.49 -24.72
C SER A 229 -8.02 -17.23 -24.21
N LEU A 230 -8.13 -16.34 -23.22
CA LEU A 230 -9.41 -15.92 -22.66
C LEU A 230 -9.60 -14.42 -22.92
N PRO A 231 -10.66 -14.01 -23.68
CA PRO A 231 -11.02 -12.61 -23.82
C PRO A 231 -11.50 -12.06 -22.46
N ILE A 232 -10.87 -10.98 -22.00
CA ILE A 232 -11.21 -10.28 -20.76
C ILE A 232 -10.89 -8.79 -20.89
N ASP A 233 -11.52 -7.97 -20.06
CA ASP A 233 -11.36 -6.52 -20.06
C ASP A 233 -10.41 -6.03 -18.95
N GLY A 234 -10.14 -6.87 -17.94
CA GLY A 234 -9.25 -6.51 -16.84
C GLY A 234 -8.79 -7.68 -16.00
N ILE A 235 -7.67 -7.50 -15.32
CA ILE A 235 -7.01 -8.50 -14.47
C ILE A 235 -6.76 -7.91 -13.09
N PHE A 236 -7.17 -8.62 -12.05
CA PHE A 236 -6.89 -8.29 -10.66
C PHE A 236 -5.91 -9.32 -10.08
N VAL A 237 -4.69 -8.87 -9.75
CA VAL A 237 -3.63 -9.73 -9.21
C VAL A 237 -3.71 -9.72 -7.69
N ALA A 238 -4.42 -10.69 -7.14
CA ALA A 238 -4.77 -10.80 -5.72
C ALA A 238 -3.93 -11.89 -5.00
N ILE A 239 -2.59 -11.80 -5.13
CA ILE A 239 -1.64 -12.75 -4.52
C ILE A 239 -1.01 -12.23 -3.22
N GLY A 240 -1.53 -11.11 -2.70
CA GLY A 240 -1.15 -10.50 -1.44
C GLY A 240 -0.21 -9.31 -1.59
N HIS A 241 0.19 -8.76 -0.42
CA HIS A 241 1.10 -7.62 -0.31
C HIS A 241 2.31 -8.00 0.52
N THR A 242 3.37 -7.20 0.43
CA THR A 242 4.57 -7.31 1.27
C THR A 242 4.83 -5.95 1.89
N PRO A 243 4.76 -5.81 3.23
CA PRO A 243 5.06 -4.55 3.89
C PRO A 243 6.56 -4.22 3.76
N SER A 244 6.86 -2.93 3.66
CA SER A 244 8.25 -2.43 3.55
C SER A 244 8.88 -2.29 4.93
N THR A 245 9.11 -3.42 5.59
CA THR A 245 9.49 -3.50 7.01
C THR A 245 10.86 -4.16 7.27
N ALA A 246 11.57 -4.59 6.25
CA ALA A 246 12.80 -5.39 6.39
C ALA A 246 13.85 -4.73 7.33
N ILE A 247 14.02 -3.40 7.25
CA ILE A 247 15.01 -2.65 8.07
C ILE A 247 14.61 -2.56 9.55
N PHE A 248 13.37 -2.84 9.90
CA PHE A 248 12.84 -2.81 11.27
C PHE A 248 12.80 -4.19 11.94
N SER A 249 13.18 -5.24 11.22
CA SER A 249 13.21 -6.60 11.75
C SER A 249 14.10 -6.72 12.99
N GLY A 250 13.57 -7.28 14.08
CA GLY A 250 14.25 -7.39 15.36
C GLY A 250 14.39 -6.08 16.17
N LYS A 251 13.84 -4.95 15.64
CA LYS A 251 13.87 -3.63 16.29
C LYS A 251 12.48 -3.14 16.68
N LEU A 252 11.49 -3.49 15.87
CA LEU A 252 10.07 -3.23 16.14
C LEU A 252 9.28 -4.54 16.12
N ASP A 253 8.25 -4.62 16.93
CA ASP A 253 7.35 -5.77 16.95
C ASP A 253 6.56 -5.85 15.65
N MET A 254 6.36 -7.08 15.16
CA MET A 254 5.67 -7.36 13.91
C MET A 254 4.52 -8.35 14.09
N LYS A 255 3.45 -8.11 13.33
CA LYS A 255 2.34 -9.06 13.16
C LYS A 255 2.78 -10.26 12.29
N PRO A 256 2.05 -11.39 12.33
CA PRO A 256 2.14 -12.39 11.29
C PRO A 256 1.98 -11.76 9.90
N GLY A 257 2.89 -12.06 8.96
CA GLY A 257 2.91 -11.40 7.64
C GLY A 257 3.89 -10.24 7.52
N GLY A 258 4.57 -9.86 8.63
CA GLY A 258 5.67 -8.89 8.62
C GLY A 258 5.24 -7.43 8.72
N TYR A 259 3.97 -7.13 8.91
CA TYR A 259 3.47 -5.77 9.18
C TYR A 259 3.88 -5.31 10.58
N LEU A 260 4.18 -4.02 10.74
CA LEU A 260 4.50 -3.48 12.06
C LEU A 260 3.29 -3.56 12.99
N GLN A 261 3.54 -3.97 14.23
CA GLN A 261 2.51 -4.01 15.25
C GLN A 261 2.41 -2.65 15.97
N VAL A 262 1.20 -2.14 16.11
CA VAL A 262 0.89 -0.94 16.90
C VAL A 262 -0.13 -1.28 17.97
N LYS A 263 -0.19 -0.47 19.01
CA LYS A 263 -1.23 -0.61 20.04
C LYS A 263 -2.61 -0.35 19.42
N PRO A 264 -3.63 -1.13 19.73
CA PRO A 264 -4.98 -0.94 19.18
C PRO A 264 -5.50 0.49 19.39
N GLY A 265 -6.01 1.09 18.31
CA GLY A 265 -6.54 2.45 18.32
C GLY A 265 -5.49 3.58 18.33
N THR A 266 -4.23 3.25 18.20
CA THR A 266 -3.10 4.20 18.16
C THR A 266 -2.16 3.87 17.02
N THR A 267 -1.10 4.68 16.84
CA THR A 267 0.03 4.41 15.93
C THR A 267 1.33 4.06 16.68
N GLN A 268 1.24 3.87 18.01
CA GLN A 268 2.38 3.59 18.88
C GLN A 268 2.93 2.18 18.66
N THR A 269 4.23 2.08 18.40
CA THR A 269 4.96 0.81 18.36
C THR A 269 5.35 0.35 19.79
N ASN A 270 6.13 -0.73 19.87
CA ASN A 270 6.75 -1.17 21.13
C ASN A 270 7.88 -0.23 21.63
N VAL A 271 8.36 0.70 20.79
CA VAL A 271 9.40 1.67 21.16
C VAL A 271 8.77 3.05 21.37
N PRO A 272 8.84 3.62 22.59
CA PRO A 272 8.33 4.97 22.87
C PRO A 272 9.00 6.01 21.96
N GLY A 273 8.20 6.90 21.35
CA GLY A 273 8.68 7.90 20.39
C GLY A 273 8.80 7.38 18.93
N VAL A 274 8.51 6.08 18.69
CA VAL A 274 8.45 5.52 17.34
C VAL A 274 7.01 5.11 17.03
N TYR A 275 6.49 5.63 15.92
CA TYR A 275 5.12 5.44 15.44
C TYR A 275 5.12 4.78 14.07
N ALA A 276 4.05 4.04 13.74
CA ALA A 276 3.87 3.42 12.43
C ALA A 276 2.48 3.73 11.88
N ALA A 277 2.40 4.17 10.61
CA ALA A 277 1.18 4.66 9.99
C ALA A 277 1.04 4.21 8.54
N GLY A 278 -0.19 3.89 8.14
CA GLY A 278 -0.55 3.43 6.80
C GLY A 278 -0.27 1.94 6.58
N ASP A 279 -0.11 1.57 5.32
CA ASP A 279 -0.04 0.17 4.90
C ASP A 279 1.14 -0.63 5.48
N VAL A 280 2.11 0.02 6.10
CA VAL A 280 3.20 -0.65 6.82
C VAL A 280 2.67 -1.39 8.07
N THR A 281 1.53 -0.99 8.60
CA THR A 281 0.84 -1.60 9.75
C THR A 281 -0.58 -2.07 9.43
N ASP A 282 -1.23 -1.51 8.38
CA ASP A 282 -2.58 -1.89 7.96
C ASP A 282 -2.52 -3.06 6.96
N ASP A 283 -2.77 -4.25 7.46
CA ASP A 283 -2.87 -5.49 6.66
C ASP A 283 -4.31 -5.80 6.20
N VAL A 284 -5.27 -4.92 6.51
CA VAL A 284 -6.71 -5.11 6.26
C VAL A 284 -7.23 -4.21 5.15
N PHE A 285 -7.20 -2.89 5.35
CA PHE A 285 -7.88 -1.93 4.46
C PHE A 285 -7.01 -1.49 3.29
N ARG A 286 -5.79 -1.04 3.57
CA ARG A 286 -4.82 -0.56 2.56
C ARG A 286 -5.43 0.49 1.62
N GLN A 287 -6.03 1.52 2.21
CA GLN A 287 -6.64 2.62 1.48
C GLN A 287 -5.87 3.93 1.72
N ALA A 288 -5.84 4.80 0.71
CA ALA A 288 -5.15 6.09 0.82
C ALA A 288 -5.71 6.96 1.95
N VAL A 289 -7.02 6.95 2.13
CA VAL A 289 -7.70 7.75 3.17
C VAL A 289 -7.44 7.22 4.58
N THR A 290 -7.42 5.89 4.77
CA THR A 290 -7.05 5.31 6.07
C THR A 290 -5.60 5.56 6.40
N ALA A 291 -4.71 5.43 5.41
CA ALA A 291 -3.30 5.75 5.54
C ALA A 291 -3.07 7.22 5.93
N ALA A 292 -3.76 8.16 5.27
CA ALA A 292 -3.73 9.57 5.62
C ALA A 292 -4.23 9.82 7.05
N GLY A 293 -5.34 9.20 7.45
CA GLY A 293 -5.86 9.28 8.82
C GLY A 293 -4.87 8.79 9.87
N MET A 294 -4.21 7.66 9.61
CA MET A 294 -3.15 7.15 10.49
C MET A 294 -1.94 8.08 10.54
N GLY A 295 -1.56 8.70 9.42
CA GLY A 295 -0.50 9.71 9.39
C GLY A 295 -0.80 10.92 10.27
N CYS A 296 -2.04 11.39 10.26
CA CYS A 296 -2.52 12.42 11.18
C CYS A 296 -2.38 11.98 12.65
N MET A 297 -2.84 10.75 12.98
CA MET A 297 -2.74 10.20 14.33
C MET A 297 -1.29 10.14 14.81
N ALA A 298 -0.39 9.61 13.97
CA ALA A 298 1.03 9.47 14.30
C ALA A 298 1.71 10.82 14.61
N ALA A 299 1.39 11.86 13.83
CA ALA A 299 1.93 13.19 14.07
C ALA A 299 1.43 13.81 15.38
N LEU A 300 0.14 13.64 15.70
CA LEU A 300 -0.45 14.14 16.96
C LEU A 300 0.08 13.37 18.18
N GLU A 301 0.32 12.07 18.04
CA GLU A 301 0.94 11.26 19.10
C GLU A 301 2.41 11.63 19.31
N ALA A 302 3.18 11.87 18.21
CA ALA A 302 4.55 12.35 18.29
C ALA A 302 4.65 13.74 18.95
N GLU A 303 3.72 14.67 18.63
CA GLU A 303 3.65 15.99 19.27
C GLU A 303 3.47 15.88 20.78
N ARG A 304 2.48 15.09 21.22
CA ARG A 304 2.22 14.88 22.65
C ARG A 304 3.40 14.29 23.38
N PHE A 305 4.01 13.27 22.80
CA PHE A 305 5.19 12.62 23.35
C PHE A 305 6.35 13.62 23.54
N LEU A 306 6.65 14.44 22.53
CA LEU A 306 7.72 15.42 22.61
C LEU A 306 7.40 16.56 23.62
N ALA A 307 6.15 16.95 23.74
CA ALA A 307 5.71 17.93 24.73
C ALA A 307 5.85 17.42 26.17
N GLU A 308 5.50 16.15 26.43
CA GLU A 308 5.66 15.50 27.73
C GLU A 308 7.13 15.39 28.15
N GLU A 309 8.01 15.05 27.21
CA GLU A 309 9.46 14.96 27.42
C GLU A 309 10.05 16.33 27.82
N HIS A 310 9.70 17.39 27.06
CA HIS A 310 10.15 18.75 27.40
C HIS A 310 9.71 19.21 28.78
N LEU A 311 8.51 18.82 29.21
CA LEU A 311 8.02 19.13 30.56
C LEU A 311 8.80 18.36 31.64
N ALA A 312 9.17 17.12 31.37
CA ALA A 312 9.97 16.31 32.29
C ALA A 312 11.39 16.87 32.44
N GLU A 313 12.06 17.21 31.33
CA GLU A 313 13.39 17.85 31.35
C GLU A 313 13.41 19.23 32.04
N ALA A 314 12.33 19.99 31.91
CA ALA A 314 12.21 21.29 32.56
C ALA A 314 11.92 21.21 34.08
N ALA A 315 11.55 20.03 34.56
CA ALA A 315 11.25 19.77 35.98
C ALA A 315 12.43 19.20 36.78
N GLU A 316 13.49 18.77 36.09
CA GLU A 316 14.77 18.35 36.66
C GLU A 316 15.76 19.55 36.83
#